data_49a0b3fc6926d0483558a136ee105bf4
#
_entry.id   49a0b3fc6926d0483558a136ee105bf4
#
_cell.length_a   1.000
_cell.length_b   1.000
_cell.length_c   1.000
_cell.angle_alpha   90.00
_cell.angle_beta   90.00
_cell.angle_gamma   90.00
#
_symmetry.space_group_name_H-M   'P 1'
#
loop_
_entity.id
_entity.type
_entity.pdbx_description
1 polymer ?
#
loop_
_entity_poly.entity_id
_entity_poly.type
_entity_poly.pdbx_seq_one_letter_code
_entity_poly.pdbx_strand_id
1 'polypeptide(L)'
;MKEITVKELRRLQANGERVLVIDVREPYETELSSIGGKHIPMGDLIDRMSEIPRDVPVVVHCNSGNRSCAVVDALSTRYGFTNLVHLRGGIQAWLAEEDV
;
A
#
# COMPACT_ATOMS: atom_id res chain seq x y z
N MET A 1 -5.10 -13.77 -3.27
CA MET A 1 -4.50 -12.53 -2.73
C MET A 1 -4.81 -11.38 -3.65
N LYS A 2 -5.33 -10.31 -3.12
CA LYS A 2 -5.65 -9.13 -3.92
C LYS A 2 -4.42 -8.27 -4.12
N GLU A 3 -4.08 -8.01 -5.36
CA GLU A 3 -2.95 -7.16 -5.69
C GLU A 3 -3.29 -6.24 -6.86
N ILE A 4 -2.52 -5.16 -6.98
CA ILE A 4 -2.65 -4.18 -8.05
C ILE A 4 -1.26 -3.91 -8.63
N THR A 5 -1.19 -3.67 -9.93
CA THR A 5 0.08 -3.31 -10.57
C THR A 5 0.30 -1.80 -10.46
N VAL A 6 1.55 -1.37 -10.69
CA VAL A 6 1.88 0.05 -10.73
C VAL A 6 1.08 0.76 -11.81
N LYS A 7 0.93 0.15 -12.98
CA LYS A 7 0.14 0.72 -14.08
C LYS A 7 -1.30 0.96 -13.69
N GLU A 8 -1.90 -0.02 -13.02
CA GLU A 8 -3.30 0.08 -12.58
C GLU A 8 -3.45 1.17 -11.54
N LEU A 9 -2.53 1.26 -10.58
CA LEU A 9 -2.57 2.31 -9.57
C LEU A 9 -2.43 3.70 -10.20
N ARG A 10 -1.49 3.87 -11.12
CA ARG A 10 -1.31 5.15 -11.82
C ARG A 10 -2.54 5.53 -12.62
N ARG A 11 -3.22 4.55 -13.22
CA ARG A 11 -4.46 4.79 -13.96
C ARG A 11 -5.56 5.30 -13.03
N LEU A 12 -5.72 4.66 -11.87
CA LEU A 12 -6.72 5.08 -10.89
C LEU A 12 -6.45 6.52 -10.43
N GLN A 13 -5.19 6.83 -10.15
CA GLN A 13 -4.81 8.18 -9.73
C GLN A 13 -5.03 9.21 -10.84
N ALA A 14 -4.69 8.86 -12.07
CA ALA A 14 -4.86 9.75 -13.22
C ALA A 14 -6.33 10.02 -13.51
N ASN A 15 -7.21 9.05 -13.24
CA ASN A 15 -8.65 9.21 -13.43
C ASN A 15 -9.32 9.94 -12.27
N GLY A 16 -8.56 10.37 -11.26
CA GLY A 16 -9.12 11.04 -10.08
C GLY A 16 -9.89 10.13 -9.16
N GLU A 17 -9.67 8.82 -9.26
CA GLU A 17 -10.35 7.85 -8.42
C GLU A 17 -9.89 7.96 -6.96
N ARG A 18 -10.84 7.75 -6.05
CA ARG A 18 -10.58 7.86 -4.63
C ARG A 18 -9.88 6.59 -4.15
N VAL A 19 -8.56 6.67 -4.00
CA VAL A 19 -7.75 5.55 -3.53
C VAL A 19 -6.74 6.06 -2.51
N LEU A 20 -6.64 5.36 -1.37
CA LEU A 20 -5.64 5.69 -0.35
C LEU A 20 -4.45 4.77 -0.51
N VAL A 21 -3.25 5.32 -0.43
CA VAL A 21 -2.00 4.56 -0.48
C VAL A 21 -1.38 4.56 0.90
N ILE A 22 -1.01 3.38 1.40
CA ILE A 22 -0.37 3.22 2.72
C ILE A 22 0.98 2.55 2.55
N ASP A 23 2.02 3.20 3.09
CA ASP A 23 3.38 2.69 3.15
C ASP A 23 3.59 2.02 4.51
N VAL A 24 3.92 0.72 4.52
CA VAL A 24 4.13 -0.03 5.76
C VAL A 24 5.60 -0.29 6.07
N ARG A 25 6.50 0.42 5.39
CA ARG A 25 7.94 0.29 5.60
C ARG A 25 8.38 1.00 6.88
N GLU A 26 9.64 0.79 7.24
CA GLU A 26 10.24 1.49 8.36
C GLU A 26 10.47 2.97 8.04
N PRO A 27 10.52 3.85 9.07
CA PRO A 27 10.71 5.29 8.83
C PRO A 27 11.95 5.62 8.00
N TYR A 28 13.07 4.93 8.21
CA TYR A 28 14.28 5.21 7.43
C TYR A 28 14.10 4.90 5.95
N GLU A 29 13.28 3.92 5.61
CA GLU A 29 13.00 3.58 4.21
C GLU A 29 12.16 4.68 3.55
N THR A 30 11.16 5.19 4.25
CA THR A 30 10.28 6.23 3.74
C THR A 30 11.04 7.55 3.55
N GLU A 31 12.03 7.82 4.39
CA GLU A 31 12.89 8.99 4.25
C GLU A 31 13.75 8.93 2.99
N LEU A 32 14.18 7.72 2.60
CA LEU A 32 15.00 7.54 1.41
C LEU A 32 14.20 7.73 0.12
N SER A 33 12.97 7.25 0.10
CA SER A 33 12.09 7.40 -1.06
C SER A 33 10.64 7.16 -0.64
N SER A 34 9.69 7.81 -1.32
CA SER A 34 8.28 7.68 -1.01
C SER A 34 7.46 7.90 -2.27
N ILE A 35 6.30 7.25 -2.33
CA ILE A 35 5.35 7.50 -3.42
C ILE A 35 4.23 8.44 -2.97
N GLY A 36 4.38 9.06 -1.79
CA GLY A 36 3.47 10.08 -1.33
C GLY A 36 2.24 9.61 -0.58
N GLY A 37 2.21 8.35 -0.15
CA GLY A 37 1.08 7.82 0.60
C GLY A 37 1.19 8.11 2.10
N LYS A 38 0.20 7.61 2.84
CA LYS A 38 0.20 7.69 4.30
C LYS A 38 1.18 6.65 4.84
N HIS A 39 2.03 7.06 5.77
CA HIS A 39 3.01 6.15 6.36
C HIS A 39 2.50 5.57 7.68
N ILE A 40 2.29 4.26 7.70
CA ILE A 40 1.97 3.52 8.93
C ILE A 40 2.90 2.32 8.98
N PRO A 41 4.02 2.38 9.72
CA PRO A 41 4.95 1.25 9.81
C PRO A 41 4.23 -0.03 10.21
N MET A 42 4.68 -1.15 9.65
CA MET A 42 4.04 -2.45 9.87
C MET A 42 3.83 -2.76 11.36
N GLY A 43 4.80 -2.41 12.21
CA GLY A 43 4.69 -2.64 13.65
C GLY A 43 3.63 -1.82 14.36
N ASP A 44 3.17 -0.73 13.73
CA ASP A 44 2.18 0.17 14.33
C ASP A 44 0.76 -0.07 13.80
N LEU A 45 0.59 -0.98 12.86
CA LEU A 45 -0.69 -1.16 12.16
C LEU A 45 -1.85 -1.51 13.10
N ILE A 46 -1.62 -2.39 14.07
CA ILE A 46 -2.70 -2.82 14.97
C ILE A 46 -3.16 -1.63 15.81
N ASP A 47 -2.23 -0.86 16.37
CA ASP A 47 -2.57 0.31 17.20
C ASP A 47 -3.19 1.44 16.38
N ARG A 48 -2.86 1.53 15.10
CA ARG A 48 -3.33 2.60 14.22
C ARG A 48 -4.35 2.13 13.19
N MET A 49 -4.95 0.98 13.43
CA MET A 49 -5.90 0.37 12.49
C MET A 49 -7.09 1.29 12.18
N SER A 50 -7.52 2.10 13.15
CA SER A 50 -8.61 3.03 12.95
C SER A 50 -8.32 4.11 11.90
N GLU A 51 -7.05 4.29 11.53
CA GLU A 51 -6.66 5.24 10.48
C GLU A 51 -6.84 4.66 9.07
N ILE A 52 -7.15 3.37 8.97
CA ILE A 52 -7.34 2.70 7.67
C ILE A 52 -8.83 2.69 7.36
N PRO A 53 -9.28 3.39 6.31
CA PRO A 53 -10.69 3.40 5.96
C PRO A 53 -11.15 2.04 5.43
N ARG A 54 -12.43 1.74 5.60
CA ARG A 54 -13.02 0.49 5.13
C ARG A 54 -13.95 0.69 3.94
N ASP A 55 -14.17 1.92 3.53
CA ASP A 55 -15.16 2.29 2.52
C ASP A 55 -14.57 2.81 1.21
N VAL A 56 -13.25 2.85 1.10
CA VAL A 56 -12.56 3.25 -0.14
C VAL A 56 -11.46 2.24 -0.43
N PRO A 57 -11.05 2.08 -1.70
CA PRO A 57 -9.91 1.22 -2.03
C PRO A 57 -8.63 1.70 -1.33
N VAL A 58 -7.91 0.78 -0.72
CA VAL A 58 -6.64 1.05 -0.05
C VAL A 58 -5.56 0.19 -0.66
N VAL A 59 -4.50 0.82 -1.14
CA VAL A 59 -3.33 0.14 -1.70
C VAL A 59 -2.22 0.16 -0.66
N VAL A 60 -1.79 -1.00 -0.21
CA VAL A 60 -0.70 -1.15 0.76
C VAL A 60 0.57 -1.49 0.02
N HIS A 61 1.66 -0.79 0.32
CA HIS A 61 2.93 -1.10 -0.33
C HIS A 61 4.08 -1.17 0.67
N CYS A 62 5.11 -1.88 0.25
CA CYS A 62 6.40 -1.93 0.94
C CYS A 62 7.49 -1.77 -0.11
N ASN A 63 8.68 -2.32 0.15
CA ASN A 63 9.80 -2.17 -0.78
C ASN A 63 9.65 -3.06 -2.02
N SER A 64 9.39 -4.37 -1.81
CA SER A 64 9.33 -5.36 -2.90
C SER A 64 8.00 -6.10 -3.00
N GLY A 65 7.10 -5.93 -2.03
CA GLY A 65 5.80 -6.56 -2.02
C GLY A 65 5.59 -7.63 -0.94
N ASN A 66 6.65 -8.09 -0.29
CA ASN A 66 6.53 -9.19 0.69
C ASN A 66 5.81 -8.78 1.97
N ARG A 67 6.20 -7.66 2.56
CA ARG A 67 5.56 -7.17 3.80
C ARG A 67 4.12 -6.72 3.54
N SER A 68 3.89 -6.02 2.43
CA SER A 68 2.55 -5.54 2.11
C SER A 68 1.59 -6.69 1.82
N CYS A 69 2.06 -7.74 1.16
CA CYS A 69 1.27 -8.95 0.93
C CYS A 69 0.83 -9.57 2.25
N ALA A 70 1.77 -9.72 3.20
CA ALA A 70 1.47 -10.27 4.52
C ALA A 70 0.50 -9.39 5.30
N VAL A 71 0.64 -8.07 5.21
CA VAL A 71 -0.26 -7.11 5.87
C VAL A 71 -1.67 -7.23 5.32
N VAL A 72 -1.84 -7.24 4.01
CA VAL A 72 -3.16 -7.36 3.39
C VAL A 72 -3.82 -8.68 3.81
N ASP A 73 -3.06 -9.77 3.79
CA ASP A 73 -3.57 -11.07 4.20
C ASP A 73 -4.04 -11.04 5.66
N ALA A 74 -3.21 -10.55 6.57
CA ALA A 74 -3.54 -10.52 7.99
C ALA A 74 -4.75 -9.63 8.30
N LEU A 75 -4.79 -8.43 7.73
CA LEU A 75 -5.91 -7.50 7.97
C LEU A 75 -7.21 -8.03 7.37
N SER A 76 -7.14 -8.69 6.22
CA SER A 76 -8.32 -9.26 5.57
C SER A 76 -8.87 -10.46 6.35
N THR A 77 -7.99 -11.37 6.77
CA THR A 77 -8.44 -12.61 7.42
C THR A 77 -8.76 -12.44 8.90
N ARG A 78 -8.03 -11.57 9.61
CA ARG A 78 -8.18 -11.42 11.06
C ARG A 78 -9.06 -10.26 11.48
N TYR A 79 -9.13 -9.20 10.67
CA TYR A 79 -9.82 -7.97 11.04
C TYR A 79 -10.93 -7.58 10.07
N GLY A 80 -11.22 -8.46 9.09
CA GLY A 80 -12.40 -8.30 8.24
C GLY A 80 -12.31 -7.20 7.18
N PHE A 81 -11.12 -6.70 6.85
CA PHE A 81 -10.99 -5.72 5.78
C PHE A 81 -11.29 -6.37 4.42
N THR A 82 -12.10 -5.71 3.61
CA THR A 82 -12.49 -6.21 2.28
C THR A 82 -11.99 -5.31 1.14
N ASN A 83 -11.35 -4.20 1.47
CA ASN A 83 -11.01 -3.14 0.54
C ASN A 83 -9.50 -2.94 0.34
N LEU A 84 -8.68 -3.89 0.79
CA LEU A 84 -7.23 -3.77 0.72
C LEU A 84 -6.65 -4.57 -0.45
N VAL A 85 -5.70 -3.96 -1.15
CA VAL A 85 -4.87 -4.65 -2.14
C VAL A 85 -3.42 -4.25 -1.89
N HIS A 86 -2.47 -5.11 -2.28
CA HIS A 86 -1.07 -4.72 -2.16
C HIS A 86 -0.47 -4.40 -3.53
N LEU A 87 0.51 -3.52 -3.56
CA LEU A 87 1.17 -3.09 -4.78
C LEU A 87 2.22 -4.13 -5.18
N ARG A 88 2.01 -4.76 -6.34
CA ARG A 88 2.93 -5.76 -6.87
C ARG A 88 4.29 -5.11 -7.10
N GLY A 89 5.33 -5.72 -6.54
CA GLY A 89 6.70 -5.23 -6.68
C GLY A 89 7.03 -4.01 -5.82
N GLY A 90 6.08 -3.48 -5.07
CA GLY A 90 6.28 -2.38 -4.14
C GLY A 90 6.83 -1.12 -4.76
N ILE A 91 7.52 -0.31 -3.95
CA ILE A 91 8.09 0.94 -4.43
C ILE A 91 9.19 0.71 -5.48
N GLN A 92 9.85 -0.46 -5.45
CA GLN A 92 10.85 -0.78 -6.47
C GLN A 92 10.22 -0.79 -7.85
N ALA A 93 9.05 -1.41 -8.01
CA ALA A 93 8.34 -1.43 -9.28
C ALA A 93 7.84 -0.04 -9.66
N TRP A 94 7.37 0.74 -8.68
CA TRP A 94 6.92 2.11 -8.92
C TRP A 94 8.05 2.97 -9.49
N LEU A 95 9.24 2.90 -8.86
CA LEU A 95 10.38 3.69 -9.31
C LEU A 95 10.91 3.23 -10.68
N ALA A 96 10.87 1.93 -10.94
CA ALA A 96 11.30 1.39 -12.23
C ALA A 96 10.39 1.87 -13.37
N GLU A 97 9.10 2.01 -13.12
CA GLU A 97 8.13 2.47 -14.12
C GLU A 97 8.25 3.98 -14.39
N GLU A 98 8.77 4.75 -13.42
CA GLU A 98 8.98 6.19 -13.63
C GLU A 98 10.05 6.48 -14.66
N ASP A 99 11.01 5.56 -14.83
CA ASP A 99 12.14 5.73 -15.73
C ASP A 99 11.82 5.38 -17.19
N VAL A 100 10.60 4.99 -17.48
CA VAL A 100 10.19 4.53 -18.81
C VAL A 100 9.53 5.63 -19.61
#